data_cb9817f72d1ecce2e8f6283317073e50
#
_entry.id   cb9817f72d1ecce2e8f6283317073e50
#
_cell.length_a   1.000
_cell.length_b   1.000
_cell.length_c   1.000
_cell.angle_alpha   90.00
_cell.angle_beta   90.00
_cell.angle_gamma   90.00
#
_symmetry.space_group_name_H-M   'P 1'
#
loop_
_entity.id
_entity.type
_entity.pdbx_description
1 polymer ?
#
loop_
_entity_poly.entity_id
_entity_poly.type
_entity_poly.pdbx_seq_one_letter_code
_entity_poly.pdbx_strand_id
1 'polypeptide(L)'
;MEFVLTFHQPAEVFEINDDPVRGVAPMQAWKLYMEAMAAAGVLRGAKRLEHDGGTAVSVRNGKRHVQDGPFADTKELLGGYALIEVDSLDEALKWAERCPGSAVGTTFAWPVRPMPAPAK
;
A
#
# COMPACT_ATOMS: atom_id res chain seq x y z
N MET A 1 -15.75 -8.16 -6.00
CA MET A 1 -14.61 -8.75 -5.25
C MET A 1 -13.74 -7.65 -4.67
N GLU A 2 -13.39 -7.80 -3.43
CA GLU A 2 -12.48 -6.84 -2.81
C GLU A 2 -11.02 -7.26 -2.99
N PHE A 3 -10.17 -6.26 -3.21
CA PHE A 3 -8.72 -6.42 -3.24
C PHE A 3 -8.07 -5.34 -2.39
N VAL A 4 -6.98 -5.72 -1.72
CA VAL A 4 -6.10 -4.72 -1.10
C VAL A 4 -4.92 -4.50 -2.03
N LEU A 5 -4.73 -3.26 -2.46
CA LEU A 5 -3.53 -2.86 -3.17
C LEU A 5 -2.51 -2.39 -2.14
N THR A 6 -1.30 -2.94 -2.18
CA THR A 6 -0.21 -2.48 -1.33
C THR A 6 0.88 -1.88 -2.20
N PHE A 7 1.37 -0.71 -1.77
CA PHE A 7 2.29 0.12 -2.55
C PHE A 7 3.68 0.06 -1.92
N HIS A 8 4.64 -0.46 -2.68
CA HIS A 8 6.01 -0.67 -2.21
C HIS A 8 6.98 0.08 -3.11
N GLN A 9 7.86 0.88 -2.53
CA GLN A 9 8.85 1.64 -3.28
C GLN A 9 10.21 1.61 -2.56
N PRO A 10 11.32 1.79 -3.32
CA PRO A 10 12.62 2.00 -2.70
C PRO A 10 12.66 3.25 -1.82
N ALA A 11 13.55 3.28 -0.84
CA ALA A 11 13.65 4.39 0.10
C ALA A 11 13.83 5.75 -0.58
N GLU A 12 14.62 5.81 -1.66
CA GLU A 12 14.87 7.06 -2.37
C GLU A 12 13.61 7.66 -3.00
N VAL A 13 12.63 6.83 -3.35
CA VAL A 13 11.35 7.33 -3.88
C VAL A 13 10.59 8.09 -2.80
N PHE A 14 10.60 7.60 -1.56
CA PHE A 14 9.96 8.29 -0.45
C PHE A 14 10.67 9.61 -0.15
N GLU A 15 11.99 9.64 -0.24
CA GLU A 15 12.75 10.87 -0.05
C GLU A 15 12.37 11.93 -1.08
N ILE A 16 12.21 11.53 -2.35
CA ILE A 16 11.75 12.42 -3.41
C ILE A 16 10.34 12.91 -3.14
N ASN A 17 9.43 12.01 -2.78
CA ASN A 17 8.02 12.35 -2.53
C ASN A 17 7.86 13.31 -1.34
N ASP A 18 8.72 13.20 -0.34
CA ASP A 18 8.69 14.05 0.85
C ASP A 18 9.41 15.39 0.65
N ASP A 19 10.15 15.53 -0.44
CA ASP A 19 10.87 16.78 -0.75
C ASP A 19 9.86 17.86 -1.17
N PRO A 20 9.94 19.09 -0.60
CA PRO A 20 8.97 20.14 -0.91
C PRO A 20 8.93 20.59 -2.37
N VAL A 21 10.00 20.35 -3.12
CA VAL A 21 10.09 20.72 -4.55
C VAL A 21 9.94 19.50 -5.44
N ARG A 22 10.78 18.47 -5.24
CA ARG A 22 10.79 17.28 -6.09
C ARG A 22 9.53 16.42 -5.91
N GLY A 23 8.87 16.51 -4.76
CA GLY A 23 7.67 15.72 -4.46
C GLY A 23 6.37 16.28 -5.01
N VAL A 24 6.36 17.50 -5.54
CA VAL A 24 5.12 18.15 -6.00
C VAL A 24 4.47 17.34 -7.13
N ALA A 25 5.21 17.02 -8.19
CA ALA A 25 4.65 16.29 -9.32
C ALA A 25 4.28 14.84 -8.98
N PRO A 26 5.12 14.05 -8.29
CA PRO A 26 4.71 12.71 -7.85
C PRO A 26 3.48 12.70 -6.96
N MET A 27 3.38 13.61 -6.01
CA MET A 27 2.23 13.63 -5.10
C MET A 27 0.96 14.07 -5.81
N GLN A 28 1.06 14.95 -6.81
CA GLN A 28 -0.07 15.29 -7.65
C GLN A 28 -0.55 14.08 -8.44
N ALA A 29 0.36 13.27 -8.97
CA ALA A 29 -0.01 12.04 -9.67
C ALA A 29 -0.75 11.07 -8.76
N TRP A 30 -0.31 10.89 -7.52
CA TRP A 30 -0.99 10.06 -6.53
C TRP A 30 -2.40 10.58 -6.21
N LYS A 31 -2.53 11.89 -6.05
CA LYS A 31 -3.84 12.52 -5.80
C LYS A 31 -4.80 12.23 -6.94
N LEU A 32 -4.36 12.42 -8.18
CA LEU A 32 -5.17 12.15 -9.37
C LEU A 32 -5.56 10.68 -9.48
N TYR A 33 -4.66 9.77 -9.13
CA TYR A 33 -4.92 8.34 -9.13
C TYR A 33 -6.02 7.98 -8.11
N MET A 34 -5.91 8.47 -6.89
CA MET A 34 -6.92 8.23 -5.86
C MET A 34 -8.28 8.82 -6.25
N GLU A 35 -8.28 10.01 -6.83
CA GLU A 35 -9.50 10.65 -7.33
C GLU A 35 -10.14 9.83 -8.45
N ALA A 36 -9.33 9.26 -9.35
CA ALA A 36 -9.83 8.42 -10.43
C ALA A 36 -10.51 7.16 -9.90
N MET A 37 -9.93 6.51 -8.89
CA MET A 37 -10.54 5.34 -8.26
C MET A 37 -11.84 5.70 -7.54
N ALA A 38 -11.86 6.84 -6.86
CA ALA A 38 -13.06 7.32 -6.18
C ALA A 38 -14.17 7.63 -7.20
N ALA A 39 -13.83 8.32 -8.28
CA ALA A 39 -14.78 8.67 -9.34
C ALA A 39 -15.35 7.43 -10.05
N ALA A 40 -14.53 6.38 -10.20
CA ALA A 40 -14.98 5.11 -10.77
C ALA A 40 -15.82 4.29 -9.79
N GLY A 41 -15.94 4.73 -8.54
CA GLY A 41 -16.75 4.04 -7.53
C GLY A 41 -16.11 2.77 -6.98
N VAL A 42 -14.81 2.56 -7.21
CA VAL A 42 -14.13 1.33 -6.78
C VAL A 42 -13.41 1.49 -5.43
N LEU A 43 -13.09 2.71 -5.03
CA LEU A 43 -12.31 2.95 -3.80
C LEU A 43 -13.18 2.79 -2.55
N ARG A 44 -12.73 1.94 -1.62
CA ARG A 44 -13.41 1.70 -0.33
C ARG A 44 -12.64 2.24 0.85
N GLY A 45 -11.36 2.53 0.69
CA GLY A 45 -10.52 3.11 1.74
C GLY A 45 -9.08 3.11 1.29
N ALA A 46 -8.28 4.00 1.88
CA ALA A 46 -6.86 4.09 1.60
C ALA A 46 -6.17 4.79 2.76
N LYS A 47 -4.91 4.41 3.02
CA LYS A 47 -4.06 5.07 4.02
C LYS A 47 -2.64 5.14 3.53
N ARG A 48 -1.99 6.26 3.79
CA ARG A 48 -0.54 6.38 3.74
C ARG A 48 0.04 5.85 5.04
N LEU A 49 1.18 5.16 4.94
CA LEU A 49 1.88 4.63 6.10
C LEU A 49 3.24 5.30 6.22
N GLU A 50 3.73 5.39 7.46
CA GLU A 50 5.12 5.81 7.70
C GLU A 50 6.02 4.64 7.28
N HIS A 51 6.64 4.76 6.11
CA HIS A 51 7.40 3.66 5.49
C HIS A 51 8.59 3.19 6.34
N ASP A 52 9.07 4.02 7.25
CA ASP A 52 10.18 3.73 8.17
C ASP A 52 9.72 3.56 9.62
N GLY A 53 8.42 3.62 9.88
CA GLY A 53 7.85 3.63 11.23
C GLY A 53 7.23 2.32 11.70
N GLY A 54 7.30 1.27 10.91
CA GLY A 54 6.70 -0.01 11.27
C GLY A 54 7.44 -0.69 12.42
N THR A 55 6.68 -1.36 13.28
CA THR A 55 7.25 -2.12 14.39
C THR A 55 6.70 -3.55 14.31
N ALA A 56 7.59 -4.53 14.35
CA ALA A 56 7.21 -5.93 14.32
C ALA A 56 7.22 -6.51 15.73
N VAL A 57 6.21 -7.32 16.03
CA VAL A 57 6.17 -8.09 17.28
C VAL A 57 5.95 -9.56 16.96
N SER A 58 6.69 -10.43 17.63
CA SER A 58 6.48 -11.86 17.57
C SER A 58 6.60 -12.45 18.96
N VAL A 59 6.00 -13.62 19.16
CA VAL A 59 6.07 -14.35 20.42
C VAL A 59 6.63 -15.74 20.11
N ARG A 60 7.75 -16.08 20.75
CA ARG A 60 8.42 -17.37 20.58
C ARG A 60 8.68 -17.95 21.96
N ASN A 61 8.20 -19.18 22.18
CA ASN A 61 8.36 -19.86 23.49
C ASN A 61 7.84 -19.00 24.66
N GLY A 62 6.71 -18.31 24.45
CA GLY A 62 6.12 -17.43 25.45
C GLY A 62 6.84 -16.09 25.62
N LYS A 63 7.86 -15.80 24.81
CA LYS A 63 8.63 -14.56 24.90
C LYS A 63 8.25 -13.60 23.78
N ARG A 64 8.01 -12.36 24.15
CA ARG A 64 7.71 -11.25 23.23
C ARG A 64 9.00 -10.69 22.64
N HIS A 65 9.06 -10.63 21.33
CA HIS A 65 10.14 -10.00 20.58
C HIS A 65 9.61 -8.82 19.81
N VAL A 66 10.23 -7.66 19.96
CA VAL A 66 9.82 -6.43 19.28
C VAL A 66 11.01 -5.91 18.47
N GLN A 67 10.75 -5.54 17.22
CA GLN A 67 11.76 -4.99 16.33
C GLN A 67 11.20 -3.78 15.62
N ASP A 68 11.85 -2.63 15.78
CA ASP A 68 11.49 -1.42 15.04
C ASP A 68 12.05 -1.44 13.62
N GLY A 69 11.24 -0.97 12.66
CA GLY A 69 11.70 -0.77 11.30
C GLY A 69 12.50 0.51 11.11
N PRO A 70 13.02 0.73 9.90
CA PRO A 70 12.86 -0.11 8.73
C PRO A 70 13.62 -1.43 8.84
N PHE A 71 13.09 -2.45 8.15
CA PHE A 71 13.70 -3.79 8.19
C PHE A 71 14.81 -3.89 7.14
N ALA A 72 16.01 -4.29 7.59
CA ALA A 72 17.22 -4.21 6.77
C ALA A 72 17.18 -5.01 5.47
N ASP A 73 16.40 -6.09 5.44
CA ASP A 73 16.31 -6.98 4.28
C ASP A 73 15.33 -6.50 3.22
N THR A 74 14.62 -5.41 3.47
CA THR A 74 13.56 -4.93 2.57
C THR A 74 14.12 -3.93 1.58
N LYS A 75 14.13 -4.28 0.30
CA LYS A 75 14.58 -3.37 -0.78
C LYS A 75 13.53 -2.34 -1.12
N GLU A 76 12.27 -2.71 -1.04
CA GLU A 76 11.13 -1.81 -1.22
C GLU A 76 10.34 -1.78 0.08
N LEU A 77 9.95 -0.59 0.49
CA LEU A 77 9.25 -0.36 1.75
C LEU A 77 7.76 -0.17 1.48
N LEU A 78 6.92 -0.69 2.38
CA LEU A 78 5.48 -0.51 2.31
C LEU A 78 5.13 0.94 2.66
N GLY A 79 4.56 1.67 1.69
CA GLY A 79 4.23 3.08 1.86
C GLY A 79 2.75 3.37 2.01
N GLY A 80 1.89 2.38 1.80
CA GLY A 80 0.46 2.59 1.92
C GLY A 80 -0.35 1.46 1.31
N TYR A 81 -1.66 1.59 1.42
CA TYR A 81 -2.58 0.63 0.84
C TYR A 81 -3.88 1.29 0.39
N ALA A 82 -4.60 0.60 -0.48
CA ALA A 82 -5.97 0.96 -0.86
C ALA A 82 -6.83 -0.30 -0.87
N LEU A 83 -8.04 -0.21 -0.33
CA LEU A 83 -9.04 -1.26 -0.45
C LEU A 83 -9.97 -0.89 -1.59
N ILE A 84 -10.10 -1.77 -2.57
CA ILE A 84 -10.94 -1.53 -3.75
C ILE A 84 -11.95 -2.65 -3.95
N GLU A 85 -13.08 -2.32 -4.56
CA GLU A 85 -14.10 -3.27 -4.96
C GLU A 85 -14.20 -3.25 -6.48
N VAL A 86 -13.88 -4.38 -7.10
CA VAL A 86 -13.89 -4.56 -8.56
C VAL A 86 -14.43 -5.93 -8.90
N ASP A 87 -14.71 -6.18 -10.20
CA ASP A 87 -15.38 -7.39 -10.63
C ASP A 87 -14.45 -8.61 -10.74
N SER A 88 -13.14 -8.37 -10.89
CA SER A 88 -12.19 -9.46 -11.17
C SER A 88 -10.76 -9.05 -10.81
N LEU A 89 -9.88 -10.04 -10.75
CA LEU A 89 -8.43 -9.81 -10.63
C LEU A 89 -7.91 -8.94 -11.77
N ASP A 90 -8.39 -9.17 -13.01
CA ASP A 90 -7.98 -8.36 -14.15
C ASP A 90 -8.27 -6.88 -13.94
N GLU A 91 -9.43 -6.55 -13.38
CA GLU A 91 -9.78 -5.17 -13.09
C GLU A 91 -8.88 -4.59 -11.99
N ALA A 92 -8.55 -5.38 -10.97
CA ALA A 92 -7.62 -4.95 -9.93
C ALA A 92 -6.23 -4.69 -10.50
N LEU A 93 -5.75 -5.54 -11.42
CA LEU A 93 -4.45 -5.38 -12.07
C LEU A 93 -4.40 -4.16 -12.97
N LYS A 94 -5.50 -3.81 -13.63
CA LYS A 94 -5.58 -2.57 -14.42
C LYS A 94 -5.41 -1.34 -13.53
N TRP A 95 -6.01 -1.34 -12.34
CA TRP A 95 -5.81 -0.26 -11.39
C TRP A 95 -4.39 -0.23 -10.84
N ALA A 96 -3.81 -1.41 -10.53
CA ALA A 96 -2.42 -1.49 -10.07
C ALA A 96 -1.45 -0.97 -11.14
N GLU A 97 -1.70 -1.27 -12.42
CA GLU A 97 -0.88 -0.80 -13.54
C GLU A 97 -0.89 0.72 -13.66
N ARG A 98 -2.02 1.35 -13.39
CA ARG A 98 -2.17 2.82 -13.44
C ARG A 98 -1.54 3.54 -12.26
N CYS A 99 -1.21 2.80 -11.21
CA CYS A 99 -0.65 3.39 -10.00
C CYS A 99 0.69 4.07 -10.29
N PRO A 100 0.88 5.34 -9.88
CA PRO A 100 2.16 6.03 -10.08
C PRO A 100 3.34 5.28 -9.45
N GLY A 101 3.11 4.59 -8.33
CA GLY A 101 4.15 3.82 -7.67
C GLY A 101 4.61 2.60 -8.44
N SER A 102 3.82 2.09 -9.38
CA SER A 102 4.18 0.90 -10.16
C SER A 102 5.30 1.17 -11.16
N ALA A 103 5.54 2.43 -11.51
CA ALA A 103 6.64 2.81 -12.40
C ALA A 103 7.99 2.91 -11.67
N VAL A 104 7.98 3.08 -10.35
CA VAL A 104 9.18 3.30 -9.52
C VAL A 104 9.30 2.27 -8.39
N GLY A 105 8.39 1.33 -8.32
CA GLY A 105 8.34 0.29 -7.32
C GLY A 105 7.38 -0.80 -7.74
N THR A 106 6.68 -1.39 -6.79
CA THR A 106 5.76 -2.52 -7.04
C THR A 106 4.44 -2.29 -6.33
N THR A 107 3.35 -2.55 -7.03
CA THR A 107 2.02 -2.59 -6.45
C THR A 107 1.54 -4.04 -6.43
N PHE A 108 1.20 -4.53 -5.25
CA PHE A 108 0.62 -5.87 -5.09
C PHE A 108 -0.89 -5.76 -5.03
N ALA A 109 -1.58 -6.70 -5.64
CA ALA A 109 -3.03 -6.85 -5.53
C ALA A 109 -3.33 -8.14 -4.76
N TRP A 110 -3.92 -8.01 -3.58
CA TRP A 110 -4.24 -9.12 -2.68
C TRP A 110 -5.74 -9.36 -2.69
N PRO A 111 -6.22 -10.52 -3.17
CA PRO A 111 -7.64 -10.82 -3.03
C PRO A 111 -8.02 -10.94 -1.56
N VAL A 112 -9.13 -10.31 -1.20
CA VAL A 112 -9.63 -10.36 0.18
C VAL A 112 -10.41 -11.65 0.38
N ARG A 113 -10.09 -12.37 1.44
CA ARG A 113 -10.85 -13.53 1.88
C ARG A 113 -11.80 -13.09 2.98
N PRO A 114 -13.09 -13.43 2.88
CA PRO A 114 -14.02 -13.07 3.95
C PRO A 114 -13.60 -13.66 5.28
N MET A 115 -13.73 -12.87 6.33
CA MET A 115 -13.49 -13.34 7.69
C MET A 115 -14.64 -14.23 8.14
N PRO A 116 -14.37 -15.27 8.95
CA PRO A 116 -15.47 -16.03 9.56
C PRO A 116 -16.33 -15.14 10.44
N ALA A 117 -17.63 -15.44 10.47
CA ALA A 117 -18.53 -14.72 11.37
C ALA A 117 -18.08 -14.91 12.82
N PRO A 118 -18.16 -13.85 13.66
CA PRO A 118 -17.82 -13.99 15.07
C PRO A 118 -18.70 -15.03 15.76
N ALA A 119 -18.11 -15.80 16.68
CA ALA A 119 -18.86 -16.70 17.53
C ALA A 119 -19.78 -15.90 18.47
N LYS A 120 -20.97 -16.43 18.69
CA LYS A 120 -21.93 -15.79 19.61
C LYS A 120 -21.79 -16.32 21.02
#